data_6d7d53e07a0caee733667910ed36415b
#
_entry.id   6d7d53e07a0caee733667910ed36415b
#
_cell.length_a   1.000
_cell.length_b   1.000
_cell.length_c   1.000
_cell.angle_alpha   90.00
_cell.angle_beta   90.00
_cell.angle_gamma   90.00
#
_symmetry.space_group_name_H-M   'P 1'
#
loop_
_entity.id
_entity.type
_entity.pdbx_description
1 polymer ?
#
loop_
_entity_poly.entity_id
_entity_poly.type
_entity_poly.pdbx_seq_one_letter_code
_entity_poly.pdbx_strand_id
1 'polypeptide(L)'
;MLLFVPIAGAASNVTSIEKAELYKAPENTTTENDLFTELSEKAELYNQNFNEVPGILKRLVASEEISGKIKLDNGEMLYVTLLMRGGKIGEFYKHDTPNDPNSKFGPSIIVETDEKTIRKVLDAEEPLKETVKAMNEDSLKVETKGFFRSTVLWTLKELYK
;
A
#
# COMPACT_ATOMS: atom_id res chain seq x y z
N MET A 1 -31.37 -2.64 -78.37
CA MET A 1 -31.90 -4.00 -78.22
C MET A 1 -31.25 -4.60 -77.01
N LEU A 2 -31.89 -4.38 -75.89
CA LEU A 2 -32.40 -5.42 -75.00
C LEU A 2 -31.29 -6.35 -74.47
N LEU A 3 -31.05 -6.43 -73.19
CA LEU A 3 -31.91 -7.02 -72.20
C LEU A 3 -31.52 -6.63 -70.77
N PHE A 4 -32.48 -6.22 -70.02
CA PHE A 4 -32.54 -6.19 -68.59
C PHE A 4 -32.38 -7.59 -68.00
N VAL A 5 -31.62 -7.71 -66.91
CA VAL A 5 -31.83 -8.77 -65.90
C VAL A 5 -31.70 -8.13 -64.51
N PRO A 6 -32.71 -8.13 -63.74
CA PRO A 6 -32.61 -7.73 -62.32
C PRO A 6 -32.11 -8.96 -61.53
N ILE A 7 -31.10 -8.76 -60.72
CA ILE A 7 -30.79 -9.72 -59.68
C ILE A 7 -31.25 -9.10 -58.37
N ALA A 8 -32.31 -9.69 -57.92
CA ALA A 8 -32.84 -9.54 -56.60
C ALA A 8 -31.89 -10.12 -55.58
N GLY A 9 -31.80 -9.38 -54.53
CA GLY A 9 -31.73 -9.75 -53.14
C GLY A 9 -30.95 -10.98 -52.69
N ALA A 10 -30.03 -10.75 -51.87
CA ALA A 10 -29.82 -11.63 -50.72
C ALA A 10 -29.47 -10.77 -49.53
N ALA A 11 -30.42 -10.53 -48.71
CA ALA A 11 -30.20 -10.19 -47.35
C ALA A 11 -29.49 -11.39 -46.70
N SER A 12 -28.26 -11.21 -46.37
CA SER A 12 -27.55 -12.14 -45.51
C SER A 12 -27.36 -11.49 -44.17
N ASN A 13 -28.15 -11.96 -43.27
CA ASN A 13 -28.01 -11.87 -41.85
C ASN A 13 -26.58 -11.93 -41.42
N VAL A 14 -26.09 -10.86 -40.91
CA VAL A 14 -24.99 -10.91 -39.95
C VAL A 14 -25.54 -10.67 -38.58
N THR A 15 -26.10 -11.73 -38.03
CA THR A 15 -26.34 -11.82 -36.61
C THR A 15 -25.30 -12.76 -36.06
N SER A 16 -24.20 -12.22 -35.75
CA SER A 16 -23.26 -12.80 -34.77
C SER A 16 -22.59 -11.61 -34.13
N ILE A 17 -23.35 -10.92 -33.32
CA ILE A 17 -22.78 -10.22 -32.19
C ILE A 17 -22.36 -11.35 -31.26
N GLU A 18 -21.20 -11.88 -31.55
CA GLU A 18 -20.45 -12.66 -30.62
C GLU A 18 -20.26 -11.75 -29.42
N LYS A 19 -20.98 -12.12 -28.37
CA LYS A 19 -20.93 -11.59 -27.06
C LYS A 19 -19.45 -11.58 -26.69
N ALA A 20 -18.79 -10.46 -26.89
CA ALA A 20 -17.53 -10.20 -26.23
C ALA A 20 -17.89 -10.31 -24.75
N GLU A 21 -17.61 -11.46 -24.17
CA GLU A 21 -17.53 -11.58 -22.74
C GLU A 21 -16.58 -10.49 -22.33
N LEU A 22 -17.17 -9.49 -21.69
CA LEU A 22 -16.44 -8.44 -21.01
C LEU A 22 -15.54 -9.20 -20.06
N TYR A 23 -14.27 -9.31 -20.43
CA TYR A 23 -13.25 -9.84 -19.56
C TYR A 23 -13.23 -8.87 -18.37
N LYS A 24 -13.96 -9.24 -17.33
CA LYS A 24 -13.89 -8.56 -16.05
C LYS A 24 -12.47 -8.80 -15.59
N ALA A 25 -11.62 -7.80 -15.77
CA ALA A 25 -10.33 -7.80 -15.12
C ALA A 25 -10.59 -8.11 -13.63
N PRO A 26 -9.82 -8.98 -13.02
CA PRO A 26 -10.04 -9.33 -11.62
C PRO A 26 -10.06 -8.04 -10.80
N GLU A 27 -11.15 -7.81 -10.09
CA GLU A 27 -11.37 -6.63 -9.23
C GLU A 27 -10.26 -6.44 -8.19
N ASN A 28 -9.40 -7.44 -8.02
CA ASN A 28 -8.36 -7.50 -7.01
C ASN A 28 -7.16 -6.58 -7.26
N THR A 29 -6.83 -6.28 -8.52
CA THR A 29 -5.67 -5.42 -8.85
C THR A 29 -5.93 -3.95 -8.52
N THR A 30 -7.18 -3.54 -8.43
CA THR A 30 -7.57 -2.15 -8.18
C THR A 30 -7.29 -1.77 -6.72
N THR A 31 -7.67 -2.61 -5.77
CA THR A 31 -7.57 -2.31 -4.32
C THR A 31 -6.10 -2.19 -3.86
N GLU A 32 -5.23 -3.09 -4.33
CA GLU A 32 -3.80 -3.04 -4.01
C GLU A 32 -3.14 -1.77 -4.56
N ASN A 33 -3.41 -1.44 -5.83
CA ASN A 33 -2.85 -0.25 -6.45
C ASN A 33 -3.40 1.03 -5.81
N ASP A 34 -4.67 1.07 -5.41
CA ASP A 34 -5.28 2.21 -4.74
C ASP A 34 -4.62 2.46 -3.38
N LEU A 35 -4.47 1.43 -2.55
CA LEU A 35 -3.83 1.58 -1.25
C LEU A 35 -2.34 1.96 -1.39
N PHE A 36 -1.61 1.35 -2.33
CA PHE A 36 -0.22 1.71 -2.57
C PHE A 36 -0.06 3.16 -3.04
N THR A 37 -0.96 3.64 -3.90
CA THR A 37 -0.97 5.04 -4.35
C THR A 37 -1.23 5.98 -3.17
N GLU A 38 -2.23 5.69 -2.34
CA GLU A 38 -2.54 6.47 -1.15
C GLU A 38 -1.35 6.52 -0.17
N LEU A 39 -0.71 5.38 0.09
CA LEU A 39 0.49 5.32 0.92
C LEU A 39 1.65 6.14 0.33
N SER A 40 1.81 6.14 -1.01
CA SER A 40 2.84 6.93 -1.70
C SER A 40 2.60 8.43 -1.53
N GLU A 41 1.37 8.90 -1.67
CA GLU A 41 0.98 10.29 -1.45
C GLU A 41 1.24 10.73 0.01
N LYS A 42 0.90 9.87 0.98
CA LYS A 42 1.17 10.14 2.41
C LYS A 42 2.67 10.15 2.71
N ALA A 43 3.46 9.31 2.03
CA ALA A 43 4.93 9.33 2.13
C ALA A 43 5.53 10.65 1.63
N GLU A 44 5.01 11.20 0.54
CA GLU A 44 5.40 12.52 0.06
C GLU A 44 5.01 13.64 1.02
N LEU A 45 3.77 13.61 1.54
CA LEU A 45 3.31 14.54 2.57
C LEU A 45 4.17 14.49 3.84
N TYR A 46 4.56 13.30 4.29
CA TYR A 46 5.49 13.14 5.41
C TYR A 46 6.81 13.87 5.15
N ASN A 47 7.39 13.71 3.97
CA ASN A 47 8.64 14.38 3.60
C ASN A 47 8.49 15.91 3.51
N GLN A 48 7.36 16.41 3.00
CA GLN A 48 7.06 17.84 2.92
C GLN A 48 6.92 18.47 4.32
N ASN A 49 6.26 17.77 5.24
CA ASN A 49 6.01 18.22 6.60
C ASN A 49 7.04 17.69 7.61
N PHE A 50 8.20 17.26 7.14
CA PHE A 50 9.22 16.61 7.97
C PHE A 50 9.62 17.43 9.21
N ASN A 51 9.60 18.76 9.12
CA ASN A 51 9.97 19.63 10.25
C ASN A 51 8.98 19.49 11.42
N GLU A 52 7.72 19.16 11.13
CA GLU A 52 6.64 18.99 12.12
C GLU A 52 6.64 17.60 12.77
N VAL A 53 7.35 16.64 12.17
CA VAL A 53 7.44 15.27 12.70
C VAL A 53 8.11 15.29 14.08
N PRO A 54 7.54 14.62 15.09
CA PRO A 54 8.14 14.54 16.42
C PRO A 54 9.56 13.97 16.39
N GLY A 55 10.47 14.59 17.17
CA GLY A 55 11.89 14.21 17.20
C GLY A 55 12.13 12.75 17.60
N ILE A 56 11.24 12.18 18.43
CA ILE A 56 11.30 10.77 18.83
C ILE A 56 11.08 9.84 17.64
N LEU A 57 10.13 10.17 16.75
CA LEU A 57 9.90 9.41 15.51
C LEU A 57 11.08 9.54 14.55
N LYS A 58 11.60 10.76 14.35
CA LYS A 58 12.78 10.98 13.51
C LYS A 58 13.96 10.11 13.94
N ARG A 59 14.16 9.94 15.27
CA ARG A 59 15.21 9.07 15.81
C ARG A 59 14.92 7.59 15.60
N LEU A 60 13.65 7.17 15.73
CA LEU A 60 13.27 5.78 15.54
C LEU A 60 13.55 5.31 14.11
N VAL A 61 13.22 6.16 13.12
CA VAL A 61 13.30 5.79 11.70
C VAL A 61 14.52 6.32 10.98
N ALA A 62 15.47 6.98 11.64
CA ALA A 62 16.53 7.81 11.09
C ALA A 62 17.17 7.32 9.78
N SER A 63 17.67 6.09 9.73
CA SER A 63 18.31 5.49 8.55
C SER A 63 17.95 4.01 8.48
N GLU A 64 16.67 3.73 8.62
CA GLU A 64 16.16 2.38 8.75
C GLU A 64 15.56 1.87 7.44
N GLU A 65 15.58 0.57 7.28
CA GLU A 65 14.74 -0.15 6.32
C GLU A 65 13.51 -0.66 7.05
N ILE A 66 12.34 -0.22 6.59
CA ILE A 66 11.04 -0.56 7.16
C ILE A 66 10.30 -1.41 6.16
N SER A 67 9.92 -2.62 6.56
CA SER A 67 9.07 -3.51 5.77
C SER A 67 7.64 -3.45 6.27
N GLY A 68 6.69 -3.18 5.39
CA GLY A 68 5.26 -3.25 5.63
C GLY A 68 4.65 -4.51 5.01
N LYS A 69 3.84 -5.21 5.79
CA LYS A 69 3.05 -6.36 5.37
C LYS A 69 1.58 -6.05 5.66
N ILE A 70 0.81 -5.79 4.64
CA ILE A 70 -0.57 -5.32 4.76
C ILE A 70 -1.49 -6.38 4.16
N LYS A 71 -2.38 -6.93 4.98
CA LYS A 71 -3.42 -7.84 4.51
C LYS A 71 -4.56 -7.01 3.94
N LEU A 72 -4.83 -7.16 2.64
CA LEU A 72 -5.90 -6.46 1.94
C LEU A 72 -7.27 -7.07 2.24
N ASP A 73 -8.33 -6.30 2.06
CA ASP A 73 -9.71 -6.73 2.28
C ASP A 73 -10.13 -7.89 1.34
N ASN A 74 -9.50 -8.01 0.17
CA ASN A 74 -9.67 -9.13 -0.74
C ASN A 74 -8.92 -10.41 -0.34
N GLY A 75 -8.15 -10.37 0.75
CA GLY A 75 -7.37 -11.48 1.28
C GLY A 75 -5.94 -11.59 0.73
N GLU A 76 -5.56 -10.77 -0.23
CA GLU A 76 -4.19 -10.68 -0.75
C GLU A 76 -3.26 -9.96 0.22
N MET A 77 -1.96 -9.99 -0.06
CA MET A 77 -0.95 -9.30 0.74
C MET A 77 -0.25 -8.24 -0.09
N LEU A 78 -0.24 -7.02 0.41
CA LEU A 78 0.61 -5.95 -0.10
C LEU A 78 1.89 -5.87 0.72
N TYR A 79 3.03 -6.04 0.07
CA TYR A 79 4.35 -5.89 0.66
C TYR A 79 4.98 -4.59 0.18
N VAL A 80 5.46 -3.79 1.11
CA VAL A 80 6.11 -2.51 0.81
C VAL A 80 7.42 -2.37 1.58
N THR A 81 8.35 -1.63 1.00
CA THR A 81 9.60 -1.26 1.66
C THR A 81 9.77 0.26 1.64
N LEU A 82 10.14 0.82 2.78
CA LEU A 82 10.56 2.21 2.93
C LEU A 82 12.04 2.23 3.32
N LEU A 83 12.85 2.92 2.54
CA LEU A 83 14.24 3.20 2.88
C LEU A 83 14.34 4.62 3.43
N MET A 84 14.65 4.72 4.71
CA MET A 84 14.76 6.01 5.40
C MET A 84 16.18 6.56 5.29
N ARG A 85 16.28 7.87 5.08
CA ARG A 85 17.57 8.60 5.03
C ARG A 85 17.45 9.89 5.83
N GLY A 86 18.15 9.94 6.95
CA GLY A 86 18.07 11.10 7.86
C GLY A 86 16.67 11.35 8.41
N GLY A 87 15.87 10.30 8.55
CA GLY A 87 14.49 10.35 9.01
C GLY A 87 13.45 10.70 7.93
N LYS A 88 13.86 11.01 6.70
CA LYS A 88 13.00 11.18 5.54
C LYS A 88 12.87 9.88 4.76
N ILE A 89 11.77 9.72 4.04
CA ILE A 89 11.58 8.60 3.12
C ILE A 89 12.38 8.89 1.87
N GLY A 90 13.45 8.13 1.65
CA GLY A 90 14.29 8.22 0.45
C GLY A 90 13.75 7.40 -0.69
N GLU A 91 13.24 6.21 -0.41
CA GLU A 91 12.63 5.31 -1.39
C GLU A 91 11.40 4.64 -0.78
N PHE A 92 10.35 4.49 -1.56
CA PHE A 92 9.14 3.75 -1.21
C PHE A 92 8.69 2.93 -2.42
N TYR A 93 8.60 1.63 -2.26
CA TYR A 93 8.22 0.72 -3.34
C TYR A 93 7.50 -0.52 -2.83
N LYS A 94 6.76 -1.18 -3.72
CA LYS A 94 6.13 -2.48 -3.46
C LYS A 94 6.91 -3.62 -4.08
N HIS A 95 6.71 -4.82 -3.55
CA HIS A 95 7.29 -6.07 -4.06
C HIS A 95 6.34 -7.24 -3.83
N ASP A 96 6.54 -8.34 -4.57
CA ASP A 96 5.57 -9.46 -4.63
C ASP A 96 5.82 -10.54 -3.56
N THR A 97 6.90 -10.46 -2.81
CA THR A 97 7.31 -11.51 -1.87
C THR A 97 7.43 -10.97 -0.45
N PRO A 98 7.19 -11.81 0.59
CA PRO A 98 7.30 -11.37 2.00
C PRO A 98 8.68 -10.81 2.39
N ASN A 99 9.73 -11.24 1.68
CA ASN A 99 11.08 -10.73 1.85
C ASN A 99 11.45 -9.92 0.63
N ASP A 100 11.87 -8.67 0.84
CA ASP A 100 12.33 -7.81 -0.24
C ASP A 100 13.60 -8.41 -0.89
N PRO A 101 13.57 -8.76 -2.19
CA PRO A 101 14.73 -9.31 -2.87
C PRO A 101 15.89 -8.29 -3.02
N ASN A 102 15.61 -6.99 -2.87
CA ASN A 102 16.60 -5.92 -2.97
C ASN A 102 17.23 -5.59 -1.61
N SER A 103 16.68 -6.09 -0.51
CA SER A 103 17.21 -5.86 0.82
C SER A 103 18.48 -6.66 1.05
N LYS A 104 19.58 -5.97 1.36
CA LYS A 104 20.88 -6.62 1.60
C LYS A 104 21.02 -7.19 3.02
N PHE A 105 20.37 -6.57 3.99
CA PHE A 105 20.52 -6.89 5.41
C PHE A 105 19.22 -7.24 6.11
N GLY A 106 18.11 -7.17 5.39
CA GLY A 106 16.76 -7.30 5.88
C GLY A 106 16.31 -6.10 6.71
N PRO A 107 14.99 -5.91 6.84
CA PRO A 107 14.42 -4.76 7.51
C PRO A 107 14.82 -4.72 9.00
N SER A 108 15.02 -3.53 9.52
CA SER A 108 15.25 -3.25 10.93
C SER A 108 13.95 -2.99 11.69
N ILE A 109 12.90 -2.61 10.96
CA ILE A 109 11.55 -2.44 11.46
C ILE A 109 10.60 -3.20 10.54
N ILE A 110 9.72 -4.00 11.12
CA ILE A 110 8.66 -4.73 10.39
C ILE A 110 7.33 -4.25 10.95
N VAL A 111 6.43 -3.87 10.05
CA VAL A 111 5.06 -3.46 10.37
C VAL A 111 4.11 -4.45 9.72
N GLU A 112 3.25 -5.07 10.53
CA GLU A 112 2.20 -5.97 10.04
C GLU A 112 0.84 -5.41 10.46
N THR A 113 -0.08 -5.31 9.51
CA THR A 113 -1.41 -4.75 9.72
C THR A 113 -2.39 -5.22 8.63
N ASP A 114 -3.63 -4.80 8.70
CA ASP A 114 -4.63 -4.95 7.64
C ASP A 114 -4.97 -3.61 6.97
N GLU A 115 -5.61 -3.69 5.80
CA GLU A 115 -6.00 -2.52 5.01
C GLU A 115 -6.91 -1.57 5.79
N LYS A 116 -7.89 -2.11 6.51
CA LYS A 116 -8.83 -1.31 7.30
C LYS A 116 -8.12 -0.50 8.38
N THR A 117 -7.19 -1.13 9.08
CA THR A 117 -6.41 -0.48 10.14
C THR A 117 -5.51 0.61 9.57
N ILE A 118 -4.79 0.34 8.46
CA ILE A 118 -3.91 1.35 7.87
C ILE A 118 -4.69 2.55 7.33
N ARG A 119 -5.83 2.34 6.64
CA ARG A 119 -6.69 3.43 6.18
C ARG A 119 -7.18 4.28 7.34
N LYS A 120 -7.60 3.66 8.45
CA LYS A 120 -8.03 4.37 9.65
C LYS A 120 -6.91 5.25 10.23
N VAL A 121 -5.67 4.77 10.22
CA VAL A 121 -4.50 5.57 10.63
C VAL A 121 -4.26 6.74 9.68
N LEU A 122 -4.33 6.50 8.36
CA LEU A 122 -4.08 7.52 7.34
C LEU A 122 -5.13 8.64 7.35
N ASP A 123 -6.38 8.32 7.69
CA ASP A 123 -7.51 9.27 7.72
C ASP A 123 -7.69 9.96 9.08
N ALA A 124 -6.92 9.56 10.09
CA ALA A 124 -7.06 10.11 11.43
C ALA A 124 -6.57 11.56 11.52
N GLU A 125 -7.23 12.39 12.32
CA GLU A 125 -6.76 13.75 12.63
C GLU A 125 -5.42 13.72 13.40
N GLU A 126 -5.23 12.69 14.24
CA GLU A 126 -4.01 12.43 15.01
C GLU A 126 -3.42 11.06 14.63
N PRO A 127 -2.75 10.91 13.46
CA PRO A 127 -2.30 9.61 12.96
C PRO A 127 -1.38 8.86 13.93
N LEU A 128 -0.53 9.58 14.66
CA LEU A 128 0.37 8.96 15.63
C LEU A 128 -0.38 8.33 16.80
N LYS A 129 -1.39 9.01 17.31
CA LYS A 129 -2.24 8.49 18.40
C LYS A 129 -3.05 7.29 17.94
N GLU A 130 -3.64 7.35 16.74
CA GLU A 130 -4.35 6.21 16.17
C GLU A 130 -3.41 5.02 15.91
N THR A 131 -2.17 5.27 15.46
CA THR A 131 -1.14 4.23 15.34
C THR A 131 -0.87 3.54 16.67
N VAL A 132 -0.65 4.31 17.74
CA VAL A 132 -0.39 3.74 19.08
C VAL A 132 -1.60 2.97 19.59
N LYS A 133 -2.81 3.47 19.34
CA LYS A 133 -4.04 2.76 19.67
C LYS A 133 -4.14 1.42 18.93
N ALA A 134 -3.90 1.41 17.61
CA ALA A 134 -3.88 0.20 16.80
C ALA A 134 -2.83 -0.82 17.30
N MET A 135 -1.66 -0.33 17.75
CA MET A 135 -0.63 -1.18 18.37
C MET A 135 -1.08 -1.77 19.71
N ASN A 136 -1.82 -1.03 20.50
CA ASN A 136 -2.34 -1.51 21.79
C ASN A 136 -3.52 -2.49 21.63
N GLU A 137 -4.24 -2.40 20.51
CA GLU A 137 -5.33 -3.29 20.12
C GLU A 137 -4.84 -4.53 19.32
N ASP A 138 -3.51 -4.68 19.12
CA ASP A 138 -2.87 -5.73 18.32
C ASP A 138 -3.31 -5.77 16.83
N SER A 139 -3.99 -4.73 16.34
CA SER A 139 -4.37 -4.60 14.93
C SER A 139 -3.23 -4.06 14.05
N LEU A 140 -2.22 -3.46 14.67
CA LEU A 140 -0.97 -3.05 14.05
C LEU A 140 0.19 -3.55 14.89
N LYS A 141 1.02 -4.44 14.33
CA LYS A 141 2.20 -4.99 14.99
C LYS A 141 3.45 -4.33 14.46
N VAL A 142 4.33 -3.92 15.37
CA VAL A 142 5.63 -3.35 15.03
C VAL A 142 6.71 -4.15 15.73
N GLU A 143 7.55 -4.79 14.93
CA GLU A 143 8.75 -5.47 15.39
C GLU A 143 9.98 -4.64 15.06
N THR A 144 10.89 -4.50 15.99
CA THR A 144 12.12 -3.72 15.82
C THR A 144 13.35 -4.56 16.18
N LYS A 145 14.38 -4.47 15.36
CA LYS A 145 15.68 -5.07 15.70
C LYS A 145 16.52 -4.04 16.47
N GLY A 146 16.99 -4.44 17.65
CA GLY A 146 17.89 -3.66 18.48
C GLY A 146 17.22 -2.97 19.68
N PHE A 147 17.98 -2.95 20.80
CA PHE A 147 17.49 -2.47 22.09
C PHE A 147 17.03 -1.01 22.07
N PHE A 148 17.76 -0.14 21.40
CA PHE A 148 17.42 1.29 21.33
C PHE A 148 16.04 1.52 20.68
N ARG A 149 15.78 0.86 19.55
CA ARG A 149 14.49 1.00 18.84
C ARG A 149 13.33 0.47 19.66
N SER A 150 13.52 -0.66 20.32
CA SER A 150 12.50 -1.23 21.21
C SER A 150 12.17 -0.27 22.37
N THR A 151 13.16 0.40 22.92
CA THR A 151 12.96 1.41 23.99
C THR A 151 12.21 2.63 23.46
N VAL A 152 12.56 3.13 22.26
CA VAL A 152 11.84 4.26 21.65
C VAL A 152 10.40 3.89 21.34
N LEU A 153 10.16 2.70 20.81
CA LEU A 153 8.81 2.22 20.53
C LEU A 153 7.98 2.09 21.80
N TRP A 154 8.57 1.56 22.88
CA TRP A 154 7.91 1.50 24.19
C TRP A 154 7.57 2.89 24.71
N THR A 155 8.50 3.86 24.62
CA THR A 155 8.27 5.25 25.04
C THR A 155 7.13 5.89 24.24
N LEU A 156 7.04 5.64 22.93
CA LEU A 156 5.92 6.12 22.12
C LEU A 156 4.58 5.57 22.63
N LYS A 157 4.51 4.26 22.90
CA LYS A 157 3.30 3.63 23.44
C LYS A 157 2.86 4.24 24.77
N GLU A 158 3.80 4.63 25.63
CA GLU A 158 3.48 5.26 26.92
C GLU A 158 3.05 6.74 26.80
N LEU A 159 3.64 7.47 25.85
CA LEU A 159 3.31 8.90 25.65
C LEU A 159 1.94 9.16 25.03
N TYR A 160 1.42 8.20 24.26
CA TYR A 160 0.15 8.33 23.51
C TYR A 160 -0.91 7.31 23.97
N LYS A 161 -0.79 6.82 25.17
CA LYS A 161 -1.70 5.86 25.79
C LYS A 161 -3.10 6.42 26.12
#